data_16738e653631788647a10e544d6164df
#
_entry.id   16738e653631788647a10e544d6164df
#
_cell.length_a   1.000
_cell.length_b   1.000
_cell.length_c   1.000
_cell.angle_alpha   90.00
_cell.angle_beta   90.00
_cell.angle_gamma   90.00
#
_symmetry.space_group_name_H-M   'P 1'
#
loop_
_entity.id
_entity.type
_entity.pdbx_description
1 polymer ?
#
loop_
_entity_poly.entity_id
_entity_poly.type
_entity_poly.pdbx_seq_one_letter_code
_entity_poly.pdbx_strand_id
1 'polypeptide(L)'
;MKRIGLIDIGSNTIRLVVFEYDSKTGLTEIQNIKTPARLSQYLEDDLTMNDEGIQVLISALQSFKKVADEYKVDELHPIATAAIRQSKNRDDILKQVKKKIGMKLSIVPELDEAYYGFYAIINSTAIVDGLSVDIGGGSTEVTLFKGKELIHSHSFPFGVVTLSRKFFEGKDHNDKDAIKKMQKFLDKAFGSLDWINNQKVALVGVGGSARNVARIHQSEVAYPIGGVHCYTMTGDDLNQVFDLIEDSSRDDLTNLDGLSRDRVDIILPAVAVFKALFKQVDATQFTFSRKGLREGYVMYQLNQKIKDAFDRFNVRNRALYQLSNTYKHEGVGAKQRVVLAGDLLDQLKEQDIIKLSEKDQRLFKQAAYIYYLGRFIDADSASQHTYYIISNSMIDGFSHHDRVQLALMASFKNKSLLKFYNDETGWLNSDELSHLQSLGGILKFIDALNVSHTNPIKRIELVKNDKDHYTLNAYYTGHPIAEEYQANRQKKHLEKVLKGKVSINFTKS
;
A
#
# COMPACT_ATOMS: atom_id res chain seq x y z
N MET A 1 -12.52 -6.54 -19.08
CA MET A 1 -12.37 -5.39 -18.15
C MET A 1 -13.74 -4.99 -17.66
N LYS A 2 -13.88 -4.69 -16.38
CA LYS A 2 -15.13 -4.25 -15.76
C LYS A 2 -14.91 -2.92 -15.07
N ARG A 3 -15.78 -1.92 -15.33
CA ARG A 3 -15.71 -0.60 -14.72
C ARG A 3 -16.76 -0.43 -13.63
N ILE A 4 -16.32 -0.04 -12.46
CA ILE A 4 -17.16 0.13 -11.29
C ILE A 4 -17.01 1.57 -10.80
N GLY A 5 -18.11 2.30 -10.77
CA GLY A 5 -18.17 3.64 -10.18
C GLY A 5 -18.65 3.54 -8.73
N LEU A 6 -17.96 4.21 -7.85
CA LEU A 6 -18.38 4.41 -6.46
C LEU A 6 -18.56 5.90 -6.22
N ILE A 7 -19.75 6.31 -5.80
CA ILE A 7 -19.98 7.66 -5.27
C ILE A 7 -20.03 7.56 -3.76
N ASP A 8 -19.04 8.11 -3.09
CA ASP A 8 -18.92 8.19 -1.63
C ASP A 8 -19.45 9.54 -1.15
N ILE A 9 -20.56 9.55 -0.43
CA ILE A 9 -21.27 10.74 0.06
C ILE A 9 -20.94 10.91 1.53
N GLY A 10 -19.85 11.65 1.80
CA GLY A 10 -19.41 11.99 3.15
C GLY A 10 -19.95 13.33 3.67
N SER A 11 -19.68 13.64 4.93
CA SER A 11 -20.13 14.87 5.61
C SER A 11 -19.51 16.14 5.03
N ASN A 12 -18.25 16.09 4.58
CA ASN A 12 -17.53 17.25 4.05
C ASN A 12 -17.39 17.20 2.52
N THR A 13 -17.24 16.02 1.95
CA THR A 13 -17.00 15.84 0.53
C THR A 13 -17.85 14.72 -0.06
N ILE A 14 -18.29 14.95 -1.30
CA ILE A 14 -18.83 13.89 -2.15
C ILE A 14 -17.74 13.56 -3.17
N ARG A 15 -17.51 12.26 -3.42
CA ARG A 15 -16.42 11.80 -4.28
C ARG A 15 -16.91 10.71 -5.22
N LEU A 16 -16.65 10.88 -6.51
CA LEU A 16 -16.78 9.80 -7.50
C LEU A 16 -15.40 9.20 -7.72
N VAL A 17 -15.30 7.88 -7.59
CA VAL A 17 -14.14 7.10 -8.02
C VAL A 17 -14.59 6.08 -9.03
N VAL A 18 -13.91 6.04 -10.18
CA VAL A 18 -14.12 4.99 -11.19
C VAL A 18 -12.94 4.04 -11.14
N PHE A 19 -13.25 2.80 -10.87
CA PHE A 19 -12.30 1.69 -10.88
C PHE A 19 -12.47 0.85 -12.13
N GLU A 20 -11.36 0.39 -12.67
CA GLU A 20 -11.32 -0.65 -13.68
C GLU A 20 -10.73 -1.91 -13.07
N TYR A 21 -11.43 -3.03 -13.21
CA TYR A 21 -10.95 -4.34 -12.77
C TYR A 21 -10.70 -5.26 -13.96
N ASP A 22 -9.52 -5.85 -13.94
CA ASP A 22 -9.11 -6.93 -14.83
C ASP A 22 -8.39 -8.01 -14.01
N SER A 23 -8.61 -9.29 -14.32
CA SER A 23 -8.00 -10.40 -13.57
C SER A 23 -6.47 -10.43 -13.64
N LYS A 24 -5.89 -9.83 -14.68
CA LYS A 24 -4.43 -9.77 -14.88
C LYS A 24 -3.79 -8.53 -14.24
N THR A 25 -4.39 -7.35 -14.44
CA THR A 25 -3.83 -6.08 -13.97
C THR A 25 -4.42 -5.61 -12.64
N GLY A 26 -5.47 -6.28 -12.15
CA GLY A 26 -6.10 -6.02 -10.87
C GLY A 26 -7.09 -4.86 -10.87
N LEU A 27 -7.28 -4.23 -9.73
CA LEU A 27 -8.15 -3.08 -9.52
C LEU A 27 -7.34 -1.79 -9.65
N THR A 28 -7.66 -1.00 -10.67
CA THR A 28 -6.98 0.27 -10.96
C THR A 28 -7.98 1.42 -10.82
N GLU A 29 -7.60 2.48 -10.10
CA GLU A 29 -8.32 3.74 -10.06
C GLU A 29 -8.03 4.49 -11.37
N ILE A 30 -9.06 4.67 -12.22
CA ILE A 30 -8.91 5.37 -13.51
C ILE A 30 -9.45 6.80 -13.48
N GLN A 31 -10.32 7.12 -12.50
CA GLN A 31 -10.79 8.49 -12.26
C GLN A 31 -11.13 8.69 -10.79
N ASN A 32 -10.87 9.90 -10.27
CA ASN A 32 -11.17 10.27 -8.89
C ASN A 32 -11.48 11.76 -8.80
N ILE A 33 -12.77 12.09 -8.68
CA ILE A 33 -13.27 13.46 -8.64
C ILE A 33 -13.84 13.76 -7.27
N LYS A 34 -13.40 14.87 -6.67
CA LYS A 34 -13.83 15.34 -5.35
C LYS A 34 -14.61 16.64 -5.50
N THR A 35 -15.76 16.74 -4.85
CA THR A 35 -16.55 17.96 -4.72
C THR A 35 -16.73 18.28 -3.24
N PRO A 36 -16.30 19.46 -2.74
CA PRO A 36 -16.54 19.89 -1.37
C PRO A 36 -18.00 20.30 -1.23
N ALA A 37 -18.84 19.38 -0.77
CA ALA A 37 -20.27 19.60 -0.60
C ALA A 37 -20.64 20.10 0.81
N ARG A 38 -19.78 19.84 1.81
CA ARG A 38 -19.94 20.25 3.22
C ARG A 38 -21.36 19.98 3.77
N LEU A 39 -21.92 18.81 3.47
CA LEU A 39 -23.30 18.46 3.81
C LEU A 39 -23.62 18.58 5.30
N SER A 40 -22.62 18.42 6.18
CA SER A 40 -22.79 18.63 7.63
C SER A 40 -23.16 20.07 8.02
N GLN A 41 -22.87 21.06 7.17
CA GLN A 41 -23.24 22.48 7.44
C GLN A 41 -24.71 22.78 7.15
N TYR A 42 -25.37 21.89 6.40
CA TYR A 42 -26.80 22.00 6.05
C TYR A 42 -27.70 21.15 6.97
N LEU A 43 -27.12 20.53 8.01
CA LEU A 43 -27.86 19.87 9.06
C LEU A 43 -28.24 20.92 10.09
N GLU A 44 -29.53 21.06 10.38
CA GLU A 44 -30.07 21.91 11.45
C GLU A 44 -29.75 21.28 12.83
N ASP A 45 -30.02 22.03 13.91
CA ASP A 45 -29.76 21.57 15.28
C ASP A 45 -30.46 20.25 15.63
N ASP A 46 -31.59 20.00 14.99
CA ASP A 46 -32.36 18.75 15.14
C ASP A 46 -31.90 17.62 14.22
N LEU A 47 -30.81 17.77 13.46
CA LEU A 47 -30.27 16.89 12.46
C LEU A 47 -31.14 16.73 11.20
N THR A 48 -32.07 17.65 10.93
CA THR A 48 -32.78 17.66 9.63
C THR A 48 -31.92 18.37 8.60
N MET A 49 -31.70 17.76 7.43
CA MET A 49 -31.01 18.42 6.31
C MET A 49 -31.96 19.36 5.63
N ASN A 50 -31.58 20.63 5.52
CA ASN A 50 -32.39 21.65 4.86
C ASN A 50 -32.42 21.47 3.33
N ASP A 51 -33.33 22.18 2.65
CA ASP A 51 -33.54 22.07 1.22
C ASP A 51 -32.30 22.45 0.38
N GLU A 52 -31.49 23.41 0.86
CA GLU A 52 -30.27 23.84 0.20
C GLU A 52 -29.25 22.67 0.17
N GLY A 53 -29.03 21.99 1.28
CA GLY A 53 -28.17 20.82 1.38
C GLY A 53 -28.63 19.68 0.46
N ILE A 54 -29.94 19.46 0.38
CA ILE A 54 -30.53 18.47 -0.54
C ILE A 54 -30.27 18.85 -2.00
N GLN A 55 -30.37 20.13 -2.38
CA GLN A 55 -30.07 20.60 -3.74
C GLN A 55 -28.57 20.47 -4.08
N VAL A 56 -27.67 20.80 -3.13
CA VAL A 56 -26.22 20.59 -3.29
C VAL A 56 -25.91 19.13 -3.55
N LEU A 57 -26.48 18.21 -2.76
CA LEU A 57 -26.35 16.78 -2.96
C LEU A 57 -26.82 16.34 -4.35
N ILE A 58 -28.03 16.73 -4.75
CA ILE A 58 -28.64 16.37 -6.03
C ILE A 58 -27.78 16.88 -7.20
N SER A 59 -27.31 18.13 -7.16
CA SER A 59 -26.50 18.72 -8.20
C SER A 59 -25.16 17.98 -8.36
N ALA A 60 -24.50 17.64 -7.26
CA ALA A 60 -23.27 16.86 -7.26
C ALA A 60 -23.48 15.46 -7.87
N LEU A 61 -24.55 14.78 -7.47
CA LEU A 61 -24.88 13.44 -7.99
C LEU A 61 -25.24 13.46 -9.48
N GLN A 62 -25.93 14.50 -9.96
CA GLN A 62 -26.22 14.67 -11.39
C GLN A 62 -24.93 14.83 -12.21
N SER A 63 -23.98 15.65 -11.71
CA SER A 63 -22.69 15.85 -12.33
C SER A 63 -21.90 14.52 -12.37
N PHE A 64 -21.84 13.80 -11.27
CA PHE A 64 -21.12 12.53 -11.18
C PHE A 64 -21.74 11.42 -12.02
N LYS A 65 -23.06 11.41 -12.18
CA LYS A 65 -23.73 10.48 -13.08
C LYS A 65 -23.30 10.68 -14.52
N LYS A 66 -23.22 11.93 -15.00
CA LYS A 66 -22.73 12.24 -16.35
C LYS A 66 -21.29 11.75 -16.54
N VAL A 67 -20.40 11.98 -15.55
CA VAL A 67 -19.05 11.46 -15.62
C VAL A 67 -19.01 9.94 -15.65
N ALA A 68 -19.81 9.26 -14.83
CA ALA A 68 -19.89 7.79 -14.85
C ALA A 68 -20.36 7.25 -16.20
N ASP A 69 -21.34 7.90 -16.83
CA ASP A 69 -21.84 7.56 -18.16
C ASP A 69 -20.75 7.72 -19.24
N GLU A 70 -19.97 8.83 -19.21
CA GLU A 70 -18.84 9.06 -20.12
C GLU A 70 -17.73 8.03 -19.96
N TYR A 71 -17.44 7.61 -18.72
CA TYR A 71 -16.48 6.53 -18.45
C TYR A 71 -17.04 5.13 -18.72
N LYS A 72 -18.31 5.03 -19.19
CA LYS A 72 -18.99 3.75 -19.48
C LYS A 72 -18.92 2.78 -18.30
N VAL A 73 -19.30 3.28 -17.13
CA VAL A 73 -19.33 2.50 -15.89
C VAL A 73 -20.39 1.41 -15.99
N ASP A 74 -19.99 0.14 -15.79
CA ASP A 74 -20.90 -1.01 -15.85
C ASP A 74 -21.80 -1.08 -14.62
N GLU A 75 -21.27 -0.72 -13.44
CA GLU A 75 -21.99 -0.71 -12.18
C GLU A 75 -21.66 0.57 -11.39
N LEU A 76 -22.69 1.33 -11.01
CA LEU A 76 -22.55 2.54 -10.21
C LEU A 76 -23.13 2.31 -8.81
N HIS A 77 -22.30 2.49 -7.79
CA HIS A 77 -22.64 2.30 -6.38
C HIS A 77 -22.60 3.64 -5.63
N PRO A 78 -23.71 4.38 -5.52
CA PRO A 78 -23.77 5.56 -4.67
C PRO A 78 -24.04 5.13 -3.22
N ILE A 79 -23.05 5.36 -2.36
CA ILE A 79 -23.09 5.07 -0.92
C ILE A 79 -23.09 6.35 -0.12
N ALA A 80 -23.83 6.37 0.97
CA ALA A 80 -23.92 7.50 1.87
C ALA A 80 -23.52 7.10 3.29
N THR A 81 -22.69 7.93 3.91
CA THR A 81 -22.18 7.74 5.27
C THR A 81 -22.78 8.76 6.25
N ALA A 82 -22.05 9.22 7.24
CA ALA A 82 -22.52 9.93 8.43
C ALA A 82 -23.56 11.01 8.16
N ALA A 83 -23.33 11.97 7.24
CA ALA A 83 -24.25 13.11 7.07
C ALA A 83 -25.67 12.68 6.69
N ILE A 84 -25.82 11.75 5.76
CA ILE A 84 -27.15 11.27 5.36
C ILE A 84 -27.67 10.22 6.35
N ARG A 85 -26.80 9.34 6.88
CA ARG A 85 -27.15 8.32 7.86
C ARG A 85 -27.80 8.94 9.11
N GLN A 86 -27.27 10.07 9.59
CA GLN A 86 -27.74 10.77 10.78
C GLN A 86 -28.92 11.70 10.54
N SER A 87 -29.20 12.05 9.26
CA SER A 87 -30.30 12.97 8.96
C SER A 87 -31.66 12.38 9.34
N LYS A 88 -32.47 13.15 10.09
CA LYS A 88 -33.84 12.76 10.45
C LYS A 88 -34.74 12.55 9.23
N ASN A 89 -34.57 13.38 8.21
CA ASN A 89 -35.32 13.31 6.94
C ASN A 89 -34.63 12.46 5.85
N ARG A 90 -33.73 11.52 6.24
CA ARG A 90 -32.96 10.67 5.31
C ARG A 90 -33.84 9.94 4.28
N ASP A 91 -34.98 9.42 4.70
CA ASP A 91 -35.87 8.66 3.80
C ASP A 91 -36.49 9.56 2.72
N ASP A 92 -36.75 10.82 3.03
CA ASP A 92 -37.19 11.81 2.07
C ASP A 92 -36.07 12.20 1.11
N ILE A 93 -34.84 12.39 1.60
CA ILE A 93 -33.63 12.62 0.78
C ILE A 93 -33.47 11.48 -0.23
N LEU A 94 -33.57 10.22 0.22
CA LEU A 94 -33.45 9.05 -0.66
C LEU A 94 -34.53 9.04 -1.75
N LYS A 95 -35.78 9.37 -1.38
CA LYS A 95 -36.91 9.47 -2.34
C LYS A 95 -36.67 10.60 -3.36
N GLN A 96 -36.23 11.77 -2.91
CA GLN A 96 -35.96 12.91 -3.79
C GLN A 96 -34.83 12.59 -4.78
N VAL A 97 -33.72 12.01 -4.34
CA VAL A 97 -32.62 11.60 -5.21
C VAL A 97 -33.11 10.57 -6.23
N LYS A 98 -33.86 9.55 -5.81
CA LYS A 98 -34.42 8.54 -6.73
C LYS A 98 -35.37 9.19 -7.75
N LYS A 99 -36.25 10.10 -7.33
CA LYS A 99 -37.21 10.79 -8.21
C LYS A 99 -36.51 11.72 -9.21
N LYS A 100 -35.53 12.52 -8.79
CA LYS A 100 -34.92 13.55 -9.64
C LYS A 100 -33.78 13.02 -10.54
N ILE A 101 -33.05 11.98 -10.10
CA ILE A 101 -31.85 11.50 -10.81
C ILE A 101 -32.00 10.03 -11.27
N GLY A 102 -32.96 9.29 -10.72
CA GLY A 102 -33.11 7.84 -10.95
C GLY A 102 -32.06 7.01 -10.20
N MET A 103 -31.34 7.59 -9.25
CA MET A 103 -30.25 6.94 -8.53
C MET A 103 -30.74 6.41 -7.17
N LYS A 104 -30.43 5.15 -6.86
CA LYS A 104 -30.74 4.55 -5.57
C LYS A 104 -29.52 4.65 -4.65
N LEU A 105 -29.59 5.53 -3.65
CA LEU A 105 -28.53 5.62 -2.63
C LEU A 105 -28.61 4.44 -1.66
N SER A 106 -27.45 3.92 -1.27
CA SER A 106 -27.30 2.92 -0.21
C SER A 106 -26.67 3.58 1.02
N ILE A 107 -27.34 3.51 2.16
CA ILE A 107 -26.75 3.99 3.42
C ILE A 107 -25.84 2.89 3.95
N VAL A 108 -24.58 3.25 4.22
CA VAL A 108 -23.59 2.35 4.83
C VAL A 108 -23.72 2.46 6.35
N PRO A 109 -24.03 1.38 7.07
CA PRO A 109 -23.96 1.34 8.52
C PRO A 109 -22.53 1.62 9.02
N GLU A 110 -22.40 2.14 10.24
CA GLU A 110 -21.09 2.46 10.82
C GLU A 110 -20.15 1.26 10.90
N LEU A 111 -20.68 0.12 11.31
CA LEU A 111 -19.91 -1.14 11.40
C LEU A 111 -19.45 -1.63 10.01
N ASP A 112 -20.28 -1.43 8.98
CA ASP A 112 -19.89 -1.80 7.61
C ASP A 112 -18.84 -0.84 7.05
N GLU A 113 -18.89 0.45 7.41
CA GLU A 113 -17.87 1.45 7.07
C GLU A 113 -16.50 1.03 7.62
N ALA A 114 -16.45 0.68 8.91
CA ALA A 114 -15.27 0.14 9.57
C ALA A 114 -14.81 -1.18 8.93
N TYR A 115 -15.74 -2.09 8.61
CA TYR A 115 -15.45 -3.36 7.97
C TYR A 115 -14.82 -3.20 6.58
N TYR A 116 -15.34 -2.30 5.73
CA TYR A 116 -14.73 -2.06 4.41
C TYR A 116 -13.35 -1.43 4.52
N GLY A 117 -13.13 -0.53 5.47
CA GLY A 117 -11.79 0.00 5.78
C GLY A 117 -10.81 -1.11 6.14
N PHE A 118 -11.19 -1.98 7.09
CA PHE A 118 -10.43 -3.18 7.44
C PHE A 118 -10.20 -4.10 6.24
N TYR A 119 -11.24 -4.38 5.44
CA TYR A 119 -11.15 -5.26 4.28
C TYR A 119 -10.14 -4.76 3.24
N ALA A 120 -10.06 -3.43 3.03
CA ALA A 120 -9.04 -2.83 2.19
C ALA A 120 -7.62 -3.06 2.73
N ILE A 121 -7.41 -2.88 4.04
CA ILE A 121 -6.11 -3.03 4.69
C ILE A 121 -5.57 -4.45 4.54
N ILE A 122 -6.36 -5.46 4.91
CA ILE A 122 -5.91 -6.86 4.87
C ILE A 122 -5.64 -7.37 3.45
N ASN A 123 -6.28 -6.77 2.43
CA ASN A 123 -6.10 -7.11 1.03
C ASN A 123 -5.06 -6.24 0.29
N SER A 124 -4.45 -5.26 0.96
CA SER A 124 -3.45 -4.38 0.35
C SER A 124 -2.15 -4.24 1.15
N THR A 125 -2.10 -4.77 2.38
CA THR A 125 -0.91 -4.72 3.22
C THR A 125 -0.44 -6.09 3.64
N ALA A 126 0.80 -6.19 4.14
CA ALA A 126 1.34 -7.41 4.75
C ALA A 126 1.02 -7.52 6.25
N ILE A 127 0.32 -6.53 6.81
CA ILE A 127 0.03 -6.49 8.25
C ILE A 127 -0.96 -7.62 8.58
N VAL A 128 -0.58 -8.45 9.54
CA VAL A 128 -1.36 -9.61 9.99
C VAL A 128 -2.20 -9.25 11.21
N ASP A 129 -1.58 -8.52 12.15
CA ASP A 129 -2.21 -8.05 13.39
C ASP A 129 -2.11 -6.54 13.46
N GLY A 130 -3.21 -5.85 13.71
CA GLY A 130 -3.24 -4.40 13.73
C GLY A 130 -4.52 -3.81 14.32
N LEU A 131 -4.44 -2.53 14.67
CA LEU A 131 -5.58 -1.68 14.92
C LEU A 131 -5.68 -0.67 13.77
N SER A 132 -6.74 -0.73 12.97
CA SER A 132 -7.01 0.32 11.98
C SER A 132 -7.77 1.48 12.60
N VAL A 133 -7.49 2.69 12.10
CA VAL A 133 -8.18 3.91 12.48
C VAL A 133 -8.50 4.76 11.26
N ASP A 134 -9.77 5.05 11.06
CA ASP A 134 -10.24 6.04 10.08
C ASP A 134 -10.88 7.21 10.83
N ILE A 135 -10.34 8.41 10.64
CA ILE A 135 -10.84 9.61 11.31
C ILE A 135 -11.59 10.43 10.29
N GLY A 136 -12.91 10.40 10.39
CA GLY A 136 -13.81 11.26 9.62
C GLY A 136 -13.95 12.67 10.21
N GLY A 137 -14.87 13.45 9.66
CA GLY A 137 -15.21 14.77 10.21
C GLY A 137 -15.94 14.68 11.55
N GLY A 138 -16.87 13.74 11.67
CA GLY A 138 -17.78 13.60 12.82
C GLY A 138 -17.65 12.30 13.60
N SER A 139 -16.93 11.31 13.08
CA SER A 139 -16.73 10.02 13.75
C SER A 139 -15.28 9.53 13.61
N THR A 140 -14.91 8.57 14.44
CA THR A 140 -13.61 7.88 14.40
C THR A 140 -13.87 6.40 14.57
N GLU A 141 -13.60 5.64 13.51
CA GLU A 141 -13.75 4.19 13.47
C GLU A 141 -12.42 3.53 13.84
N VAL A 142 -12.46 2.60 14.79
CA VAL A 142 -11.32 1.77 15.18
C VAL A 142 -11.68 0.30 15.04
N THR A 143 -10.76 -0.49 14.47
CA THR A 143 -10.98 -1.92 14.23
C THR A 143 -9.73 -2.72 14.57
N LEU A 144 -9.84 -3.60 15.57
CA LEU A 144 -8.81 -4.57 15.92
C LEU A 144 -8.94 -5.81 15.06
N PHE A 145 -7.85 -6.23 14.45
CA PHE A 145 -7.77 -7.47 13.69
C PHE A 145 -6.51 -8.26 14.08
N LYS A 146 -6.64 -9.61 14.08
CA LYS A 146 -5.55 -10.56 14.32
C LYS A 146 -5.65 -11.71 13.33
N GLY A 147 -4.52 -12.19 12.82
CA GLY A 147 -4.50 -13.19 11.76
C GLY A 147 -5.22 -12.74 10.48
N LYS A 148 -5.33 -11.42 10.24
CA LYS A 148 -6.17 -10.83 9.18
C LYS A 148 -7.67 -11.14 9.33
N GLU A 149 -8.13 -11.42 10.53
CA GLU A 149 -9.54 -11.57 10.89
C GLU A 149 -9.97 -10.42 11.79
N LEU A 150 -11.19 -9.90 11.58
CA LEU A 150 -11.76 -8.85 12.43
C LEU A 150 -12.10 -9.43 13.80
N ILE A 151 -11.60 -8.80 14.87
CA ILE A 151 -11.87 -9.20 16.25
C ILE A 151 -12.89 -8.26 16.90
N HIS A 152 -12.61 -6.95 16.86
CA HIS A 152 -13.47 -5.92 17.45
C HIS A 152 -13.52 -4.70 16.54
N SER A 153 -14.65 -3.98 16.57
CA SER A 153 -14.84 -2.71 15.88
C SER A 153 -15.67 -1.77 16.77
N HIS A 154 -15.33 -0.48 16.73
CA HIS A 154 -16.07 0.57 17.44
C HIS A 154 -16.01 1.87 16.66
N SER A 155 -17.10 2.64 16.71
CA SER A 155 -17.16 4.00 16.18
C SER A 155 -17.39 4.99 17.31
N PHE A 156 -16.45 5.90 17.49
CA PHE A 156 -16.60 7.03 18.43
C PHE A 156 -17.37 8.16 17.77
N PRO A 157 -18.31 8.83 18.50
CA PRO A 157 -19.11 9.93 17.97
C PRO A 157 -18.33 11.27 17.95
N PHE A 158 -17.06 11.21 17.58
CA PHE A 158 -16.22 12.38 17.36
C PHE A 158 -15.23 12.14 16.23
N GLY A 159 -14.97 13.16 15.44
CA GLY A 159 -13.94 13.19 14.41
C GLY A 159 -13.21 14.52 14.43
N VAL A 160 -12.39 14.79 13.42
CA VAL A 160 -11.50 15.97 13.42
C VAL A 160 -12.27 17.30 13.48
N VAL A 161 -13.43 17.41 12.84
CA VAL A 161 -14.24 18.65 12.84
C VAL A 161 -14.93 18.85 14.18
N THR A 162 -15.50 17.78 14.75
CA THR A 162 -16.16 17.86 16.06
C THR A 162 -15.17 18.13 17.18
N LEU A 163 -13.97 17.56 17.14
CA LEU A 163 -12.89 17.84 18.08
C LEU A 163 -12.41 19.30 17.97
N SER A 164 -12.20 19.78 16.73
CA SER A 164 -11.79 21.16 16.50
C SER A 164 -12.82 22.12 17.07
N ARG A 165 -14.12 21.96 16.78
CA ARG A 165 -15.19 22.79 17.36
C ARG A 165 -15.21 22.71 18.88
N LYS A 166 -15.18 21.52 19.44
CA LYS A 166 -15.33 21.29 20.89
C LYS A 166 -14.23 21.95 21.73
N PHE A 167 -13.00 21.98 21.24
CA PHE A 167 -11.84 22.38 22.03
C PHE A 167 -11.21 23.70 21.57
N PHE A 168 -11.33 24.06 20.28
CA PHE A 168 -10.62 25.19 19.66
C PHE A 168 -11.55 26.30 19.13
N GLU A 169 -12.87 26.17 19.30
CA GLU A 169 -13.79 27.25 18.90
C GLU A 169 -13.46 28.57 19.64
N GLY A 170 -13.18 29.63 18.86
CA GLY A 170 -12.76 30.92 19.40
C GLY A 170 -11.34 31.00 19.95
N LYS A 171 -10.49 29.98 19.64
CA LYS A 171 -9.09 29.88 20.08
C LYS A 171 -8.18 29.63 18.92
N ASP A 172 -6.89 29.84 19.13
CA ASP A 172 -5.87 29.41 18.18
C ASP A 172 -5.74 27.89 18.18
N HIS A 173 -5.34 27.33 17.04
CA HIS A 173 -5.19 25.89 16.89
C HIS A 173 -4.16 25.28 17.87
N ASN A 174 -3.23 26.07 18.39
CA ASN A 174 -2.15 25.69 19.29
C ASN A 174 -2.35 26.16 20.74
N ASP A 175 -3.58 26.50 21.14
CA ASP A 175 -3.91 26.84 22.53
C ASP A 175 -3.58 25.63 23.43
N LYS A 176 -2.59 25.80 24.30
CA LYS A 176 -2.05 24.75 25.17
C LYS A 176 -3.09 24.13 26.11
N ASP A 177 -4.04 24.95 26.60
CA ASP A 177 -5.11 24.47 27.49
C ASP A 177 -6.14 23.65 26.71
N ALA A 178 -6.47 24.07 25.49
CA ALA A 178 -7.37 23.35 24.61
C ALA A 178 -6.76 21.98 24.24
N ILE A 179 -5.47 21.93 23.87
CA ILE A 179 -4.74 20.72 23.58
C ILE A 179 -4.76 19.77 24.77
N LYS A 180 -4.43 20.24 25.98
CA LYS A 180 -4.42 19.43 27.20
C LYS A 180 -5.82 18.86 27.54
N LYS A 181 -6.87 19.66 27.32
CA LYS A 181 -8.27 19.21 27.53
C LYS A 181 -8.65 18.15 26.49
N MET A 182 -8.29 18.36 25.24
CA MET A 182 -8.52 17.39 24.16
C MET A 182 -7.78 16.08 24.42
N GLN A 183 -6.50 16.11 24.79
CA GLN A 183 -5.72 14.91 25.12
C GLN A 183 -6.38 14.11 26.25
N LYS A 184 -6.77 14.75 27.36
CA LYS A 184 -7.52 14.10 28.45
C LYS A 184 -8.83 13.48 27.99
N PHE A 185 -9.54 14.13 27.10
CA PHE A 185 -10.78 13.59 26.51
C PHE A 185 -10.51 12.35 25.70
N LEU A 186 -9.47 12.37 24.85
CA LEU A 186 -9.05 11.22 24.00
C LEU A 186 -8.59 10.03 24.86
N ASP A 187 -7.75 10.28 25.87
CA ASP A 187 -7.28 9.24 26.79
C ASP A 187 -8.46 8.55 27.50
N LYS A 188 -9.45 9.34 27.95
CA LYS A 188 -10.67 8.81 28.56
C LYS A 188 -11.53 8.01 27.57
N ALA A 189 -11.67 8.54 26.33
CA ALA A 189 -12.49 7.90 25.31
C ALA A 189 -11.89 6.57 24.88
N PHE A 190 -10.59 6.53 24.57
CA PHE A 190 -9.93 5.30 24.15
C PHE A 190 -9.74 4.32 25.32
N GLY A 191 -9.44 4.82 26.53
CA GLY A 191 -9.36 4.00 27.74
C GLY A 191 -10.68 3.33 28.15
N SER A 192 -11.82 3.73 27.56
CA SER A 192 -13.11 3.06 27.79
C SER A 192 -13.28 1.73 27.05
N LEU A 193 -12.38 1.42 26.13
CA LEU A 193 -12.39 0.17 25.37
C LEU A 193 -11.26 -0.74 25.84
N ASP A 194 -11.55 -1.66 26.75
CA ASP A 194 -10.54 -2.57 27.35
C ASP A 194 -9.78 -3.37 26.28
N TRP A 195 -10.43 -3.69 25.17
CA TRP A 195 -9.88 -4.53 24.12
C TRP A 195 -8.82 -3.83 23.23
N ILE A 196 -8.62 -2.50 23.33
CA ILE A 196 -7.53 -1.82 22.61
C ILE A 196 -6.25 -1.67 23.43
N ASN A 197 -6.32 -1.90 24.76
CA ASN A 197 -5.21 -1.64 25.65
C ASN A 197 -4.05 -2.62 25.44
N ASN A 198 -2.84 -2.11 25.30
CA ASN A 198 -1.58 -2.87 25.28
C ASN A 198 -1.58 -4.07 24.29
N GLN A 199 -2.19 -3.90 23.12
CA GLN A 199 -2.30 -4.97 22.12
C GLN A 199 -0.96 -5.27 21.43
N LYS A 200 0.01 -4.34 21.44
CA LYS A 200 1.34 -4.45 20.83
C LYS A 200 1.27 -4.83 19.34
N VAL A 201 0.39 -4.16 18.62
CA VAL A 201 0.16 -4.37 17.18
C VAL A 201 0.48 -3.09 16.38
N ALA A 202 0.49 -3.19 15.06
CA ALA A 202 0.62 -2.00 14.20
C ALA A 202 -0.65 -1.12 14.28
N LEU A 203 -0.49 0.20 14.40
CA LEU A 203 -1.57 1.17 14.21
C LEU A 203 -1.64 1.54 12.73
N VAL A 204 -2.77 1.29 12.07
CA VAL A 204 -2.94 1.53 10.64
C VAL A 204 -3.88 2.70 10.41
N GLY A 205 -3.31 3.84 10.04
CA GLY A 205 -4.07 5.04 9.72
C GLY A 205 -4.63 5.00 8.29
N VAL A 206 -5.90 5.37 8.14
CA VAL A 206 -6.60 5.46 6.85
C VAL A 206 -7.11 6.88 6.65
N GLY A 207 -7.46 7.22 5.43
CA GLY A 207 -8.13 8.47 5.11
C GLY A 207 -7.19 9.67 4.90
N GLY A 208 -7.79 10.86 4.82
CA GLY A 208 -7.07 12.06 4.43
C GLY A 208 -6.18 12.61 5.52
N SER A 209 -6.57 12.48 6.79
CA SER A 209 -5.80 12.94 7.94
C SER A 209 -4.50 12.15 8.08
N ALA A 210 -4.58 10.82 8.08
CA ALA A 210 -3.42 9.94 8.13
C ALA A 210 -2.46 10.15 6.94
N ARG A 211 -3.02 10.45 5.74
CA ARG A 211 -2.22 10.79 4.56
C ARG A 211 -1.40 12.06 4.75
N ASN A 212 -2.01 13.11 5.32
CA ASN A 212 -1.28 14.36 5.56
C ASN A 212 -0.18 14.16 6.60
N VAL A 213 -0.45 13.42 7.69
CA VAL A 213 0.58 13.09 8.69
C VAL A 213 1.77 12.39 8.06
N ALA A 214 1.51 11.35 7.24
CA ALA A 214 2.56 10.63 6.52
C ALA A 214 3.34 11.54 5.55
N ARG A 215 2.67 12.43 4.83
CA ARG A 215 3.31 13.35 3.88
C ARG A 215 4.12 14.44 4.55
N ILE A 216 3.62 15.03 5.64
CA ILE A 216 4.37 16.00 6.43
C ILE A 216 5.67 15.38 6.88
N HIS A 217 5.61 14.20 7.50
CA HIS A 217 6.84 13.52 7.94
C HIS A 217 7.77 13.17 6.78
N GLN A 218 7.26 12.68 5.64
CA GLN A 218 8.10 12.43 4.45
C GLN A 218 8.81 13.69 3.95
N SER A 219 8.15 14.85 4.01
CA SER A 219 8.75 16.14 3.62
C SER A 219 9.86 16.54 4.59
N GLU A 220 9.60 16.45 5.90
CA GLU A 220 10.56 16.81 6.94
C GLU A 220 11.87 15.99 6.88
N VAL A 221 11.75 14.70 6.54
CA VAL A 221 12.92 13.81 6.45
C VAL A 221 13.50 13.71 5.03
N ALA A 222 13.08 14.57 4.10
CA ALA A 222 13.47 14.51 2.69
C ALA A 222 13.39 13.08 2.11
N TYR A 223 12.25 12.42 2.28
CA TYR A 223 12.06 11.01 2.00
C TYR A 223 12.32 10.64 0.54
N PRO A 224 13.23 9.68 0.24
CA PRO A 224 13.84 9.56 -1.09
C PRO A 224 12.99 8.84 -2.13
N ILE A 225 11.91 8.13 -1.74
CA ILE A 225 11.07 7.37 -2.68
C ILE A 225 9.61 7.81 -2.67
N GLY A 226 8.96 7.66 -3.80
CA GLY A 226 7.57 8.09 -3.98
C GLY A 226 6.53 7.23 -3.27
N GLY A 227 5.37 7.86 -3.04
CA GLY A 227 4.19 7.23 -2.49
C GLY A 227 4.14 7.21 -0.97
N VAL A 228 2.94 7.01 -0.44
CA VAL A 228 2.69 6.97 1.01
C VAL A 228 2.05 5.66 1.47
N HIS A 229 1.57 4.82 0.54
CA HIS A 229 0.96 3.52 0.92
C HIS A 229 2.01 2.60 1.54
N CYS A 230 1.69 2.04 2.70
CA CYS A 230 2.62 1.27 3.53
C CYS A 230 3.85 2.07 4.04
N TYR A 231 3.76 3.41 4.07
CA TYR A 231 4.72 4.22 4.79
C TYR A 231 4.58 3.99 6.28
N THR A 232 5.69 3.81 6.97
CA THR A 232 5.74 3.53 8.41
C THR A 232 6.42 4.64 9.17
N MET A 233 5.91 4.92 10.37
CA MET A 233 6.43 5.90 11.33
C MET A 233 6.52 5.26 12.71
N THR A 234 7.47 5.69 13.50
CA THR A 234 7.59 5.35 14.93
C THR A 234 6.69 6.25 15.79
N GLY A 235 6.61 5.99 17.08
CA GLY A 235 5.95 6.90 18.02
C GLY A 235 6.65 8.26 18.10
N ASP A 236 7.98 8.28 17.98
CA ASP A 236 8.77 9.52 18.00
C ASP A 236 8.53 10.35 16.73
N ASP A 237 8.40 9.71 15.57
CA ASP A 237 8.04 10.41 14.32
C ASP A 237 6.66 11.06 14.42
N LEU A 238 5.68 10.39 15.05
CA LEU A 238 4.37 10.98 15.30
C LEU A 238 4.44 12.17 16.30
N ASN A 239 5.32 12.07 17.29
CA ASN A 239 5.56 13.17 18.22
C ASN A 239 6.18 14.37 17.49
N GLN A 240 7.20 14.15 16.64
CA GLN A 240 7.82 15.20 15.84
C GLN A 240 6.79 15.94 14.95
N VAL A 241 5.93 15.19 14.25
CA VAL A 241 4.86 15.82 13.45
C VAL A 241 3.87 16.60 14.31
N PHE A 242 3.53 16.09 15.49
CA PHE A 242 2.64 16.80 16.40
C PHE A 242 3.27 18.11 16.89
N ASP A 243 4.52 18.07 17.35
CA ASP A 243 5.24 19.22 17.88
C ASP A 243 5.45 20.28 16.78
N LEU A 244 5.80 19.85 15.55
CA LEU A 244 5.88 20.74 14.40
C LEU A 244 4.56 21.50 14.16
N ILE A 245 3.42 20.79 14.19
CA ILE A 245 2.11 21.41 13.97
C ILE A 245 1.71 22.33 15.15
N GLU A 246 2.03 21.92 16.37
CA GLU A 246 1.74 22.71 17.59
C GLU A 246 2.54 24.01 17.63
N ASP A 247 3.80 23.98 17.20
CA ASP A 247 4.72 25.13 17.24
C ASP A 247 4.59 26.05 16.00
N SER A 248 3.94 25.60 14.93
CA SER A 248 3.74 26.37 13.69
C SER A 248 2.65 27.44 13.86
N SER A 249 2.85 28.59 13.22
CA SER A 249 1.76 29.56 13.03
C SER A 249 0.75 29.03 12.00
N ARG A 250 -0.44 29.64 11.94
CA ARG A 250 -1.46 29.27 10.95
C ARG A 250 -0.99 29.51 9.52
N ASP A 251 -0.19 30.55 9.29
CA ASP A 251 0.38 30.86 7.99
C ASP A 251 1.45 29.82 7.60
N ASP A 252 2.28 29.40 8.53
CA ASP A 252 3.26 28.31 8.30
C ASP A 252 2.56 27.02 7.95
N LEU A 253 1.49 26.63 8.67
CA LEU A 253 0.68 25.45 8.35
C LEU A 253 0.06 25.50 6.96
N THR A 254 -0.33 26.68 6.48
CA THR A 254 -0.92 26.85 5.14
C THR A 254 0.09 26.57 4.05
N ASN A 255 1.38 26.77 4.34
CA ASN A 255 2.51 26.56 3.42
C ASN A 255 3.30 25.29 3.73
N LEU A 256 2.90 24.50 4.74
CA LEU A 256 3.60 23.29 5.15
C LEU A 256 3.48 22.20 4.08
N ASP A 257 4.62 21.76 3.58
CA ASP A 257 4.68 20.68 2.62
C ASP A 257 4.07 19.40 3.17
N GLY A 258 3.26 18.73 2.36
CA GLY A 258 2.54 17.54 2.78
C GLY A 258 1.17 17.81 3.39
N LEU A 259 0.89 19.02 3.87
CA LEU A 259 -0.41 19.42 4.42
C LEU A 259 -1.32 20.01 3.35
N SER A 260 -2.50 19.45 3.18
CA SER A 260 -3.52 19.98 2.27
C SER A 260 -4.19 21.21 2.91
N ARG A 261 -4.40 22.28 2.15
CA ARG A 261 -5.02 23.55 2.64
C ARG A 261 -6.37 23.34 3.30
N ASP A 262 -7.18 22.40 2.83
CA ASP A 262 -8.49 22.07 3.40
C ASP A 262 -8.41 21.31 4.74
N ARG A 263 -7.20 21.13 5.31
CA ARG A 263 -6.97 20.43 6.57
C ARG A 263 -6.19 21.21 7.62
N VAL A 264 -5.79 22.42 7.33
CA VAL A 264 -5.05 23.29 8.26
C VAL A 264 -5.76 23.39 9.63
N ASP A 265 -7.08 23.55 9.63
CA ASP A 265 -7.87 23.72 10.84
C ASP A 265 -8.12 22.42 11.64
N ILE A 266 -7.81 21.28 11.08
CA ILE A 266 -8.19 19.96 11.63
C ILE A 266 -7.02 18.99 11.76
N ILE A 267 -5.81 19.39 11.35
CA ILE A 267 -4.66 18.48 11.37
C ILE A 267 -4.17 18.18 12.78
N LEU A 268 -4.13 19.17 13.67
CA LEU A 268 -3.67 18.99 15.05
C LEU A 268 -4.57 18.00 15.82
N PRO A 269 -5.92 18.12 15.81
CA PRO A 269 -6.79 17.09 16.36
C PRO A 269 -6.55 15.71 15.77
N ALA A 270 -6.27 15.62 14.46
CA ALA A 270 -6.02 14.32 13.82
C ALA A 270 -4.76 13.66 14.36
N VAL A 271 -3.63 14.37 14.44
CA VAL A 271 -2.38 13.83 14.97
C VAL A 271 -2.53 13.46 16.44
N ALA A 272 -3.25 14.28 17.23
CA ALA A 272 -3.54 13.99 18.62
C ALA A 272 -4.27 12.64 18.80
N VAL A 273 -5.24 12.33 17.93
CA VAL A 273 -5.95 11.04 17.93
C VAL A 273 -4.99 9.90 17.62
N PHE A 274 -4.13 10.04 16.61
CA PHE A 274 -3.15 8.99 16.29
C PHE A 274 -2.14 8.76 17.42
N LYS A 275 -1.63 9.84 18.06
CA LYS A 275 -0.74 9.73 19.21
C LYS A 275 -1.42 9.04 20.41
N ALA A 276 -2.65 9.42 20.72
CA ALA A 276 -3.39 8.83 21.84
C ALA A 276 -3.65 7.33 21.61
N LEU A 277 -4.08 6.95 20.41
CA LEU A 277 -4.26 5.54 20.03
C LEU A 277 -2.94 4.77 20.02
N PHE A 278 -1.86 5.37 19.47
CA PHE A 278 -0.54 4.74 19.43
C PHE A 278 -0.06 4.37 20.82
N LYS A 279 -0.21 5.28 21.78
CA LYS A 279 0.11 5.05 23.20
C LYS A 279 -0.80 4.01 23.83
N GLN A 280 -2.13 4.11 23.63
CA GLN A 280 -3.12 3.23 24.27
C GLN A 280 -2.97 1.76 23.84
N VAL A 281 -2.67 1.55 22.55
CA VAL A 281 -2.46 0.22 21.93
C VAL A 281 -1.10 -0.36 22.27
N ASP A 282 -0.14 0.44 22.76
CA ASP A 282 1.29 0.13 22.80
C ASP A 282 1.77 -0.29 21.40
N ALA A 283 1.49 0.58 20.41
CA ALA A 283 1.65 0.22 19.02
C ALA A 283 3.14 0.07 18.64
N THR A 284 3.44 -0.95 17.84
CA THR A 284 4.80 -1.23 17.37
C THR A 284 5.26 -0.26 16.28
N GLN A 285 4.31 0.27 15.50
CA GLN A 285 4.53 1.25 14.43
C GLN A 285 3.21 1.89 14.03
N PHE A 286 3.26 3.08 13.45
CA PHE A 286 2.16 3.66 12.69
C PHE A 286 2.39 3.38 11.21
N THR A 287 1.36 2.91 10.49
CA THR A 287 1.43 2.63 9.05
C THR A 287 0.29 3.32 8.33
N PHE A 288 0.58 4.05 7.26
CA PHE A 288 -0.48 4.63 6.43
C PHE A 288 -0.96 3.65 5.36
N SER A 289 -2.28 3.42 5.29
CA SER A 289 -2.93 2.75 4.17
C SER A 289 -3.62 3.77 3.26
N ARG A 290 -3.24 3.79 1.97
CA ARG A 290 -3.96 4.59 0.96
C ARG A 290 -5.35 4.03 0.68
N LYS A 291 -5.53 2.72 0.87
CA LYS A 291 -6.78 2.02 0.63
C LYS A 291 -7.62 1.99 1.91
N GLY A 292 -8.88 2.34 1.78
CA GLY A 292 -9.85 2.45 2.87
C GLY A 292 -11.24 2.04 2.44
N LEU A 293 -12.27 2.71 2.97
CA LEU A 293 -13.69 2.42 2.69
C LEU A 293 -14.00 2.15 1.23
N ARG A 294 -13.54 3.01 0.33
CA ARG A 294 -13.91 2.96 -1.10
C ARG A 294 -13.34 1.73 -1.80
N GLU A 295 -12.04 1.53 -1.65
CA GLU A 295 -11.36 0.37 -2.23
C GLU A 295 -11.88 -0.92 -1.59
N GLY A 296 -12.08 -0.92 -0.26
CA GLY A 296 -12.60 -2.08 0.47
C GLY A 296 -14.01 -2.47 0.06
N TYR A 297 -14.89 -1.48 -0.13
CA TYR A 297 -16.23 -1.73 -0.65
C TYR A 297 -16.20 -2.40 -2.04
N VAL A 298 -15.41 -1.84 -2.97
CA VAL A 298 -15.31 -2.39 -4.33
C VAL A 298 -14.65 -3.76 -4.34
N MET A 299 -13.58 -3.96 -3.56
CA MET A 299 -12.93 -5.27 -3.40
C MET A 299 -13.90 -6.31 -2.85
N TYR A 300 -14.68 -5.95 -1.84
CA TYR A 300 -15.70 -6.83 -1.26
C TYR A 300 -16.76 -7.20 -2.28
N GLN A 301 -17.31 -6.22 -3.01
CA GLN A 301 -18.32 -6.48 -4.06
C GLN A 301 -17.77 -7.38 -5.18
N LEU A 302 -16.51 -7.19 -5.56
CA LEU A 302 -15.85 -8.05 -6.55
C LEU A 302 -15.67 -9.48 -6.06
N ASN A 303 -15.23 -9.66 -4.79
CA ASN A 303 -15.06 -11.00 -4.21
C ASN A 303 -16.38 -11.79 -4.07
N GLN A 304 -17.52 -11.10 -3.92
CA GLN A 304 -18.84 -11.75 -3.95
C GLN A 304 -19.20 -12.33 -5.33
N LYS A 305 -18.64 -11.76 -6.41
CA LYS A 305 -18.96 -12.12 -7.80
C LYS A 305 -17.87 -12.95 -8.47
N ILE A 306 -16.62 -12.75 -8.08
CA ILE A 306 -15.44 -13.37 -8.69
C ILE A 306 -14.65 -14.05 -7.58
N LYS A 307 -14.61 -15.37 -7.62
CA LYS A 307 -13.88 -16.16 -6.64
C LYS A 307 -12.40 -15.73 -6.62
N ASP A 308 -11.87 -15.47 -5.43
CA ASP A 308 -10.46 -15.14 -5.19
C ASP A 308 -9.94 -13.91 -5.97
N ALA A 309 -10.85 -12.96 -6.35
CA ALA A 309 -10.42 -11.69 -6.95
C ALA A 309 -9.43 -10.95 -6.04
N PHE A 310 -9.64 -11.05 -4.72
CA PHE A 310 -8.70 -10.57 -3.70
C PHE A 310 -8.51 -11.66 -2.64
N ASP A 311 -7.25 -12.10 -2.48
CA ASP A 311 -6.82 -13.06 -1.48
C ASP A 311 -5.87 -12.38 -0.49
N ARG A 312 -6.34 -12.19 0.75
CA ARG A 312 -5.61 -11.53 1.84
C ARG A 312 -4.32 -12.24 2.26
N PHE A 313 -4.18 -13.53 1.95
CA PHE A 313 -2.98 -14.29 2.26
C PHE A 313 -1.95 -14.31 1.12
N ASN A 314 -2.34 -13.85 -0.06
CA ASN A 314 -1.48 -13.83 -1.25
C ASN A 314 -1.28 -12.42 -1.85
N VAL A 315 -1.38 -11.39 -1.02
CA VAL A 315 -1.34 -9.97 -1.45
C VAL A 315 -0.08 -9.65 -2.27
N ARG A 316 1.11 -10.04 -1.77
CA ARG A 316 2.40 -9.75 -2.43
C ARG A 316 2.51 -10.38 -3.81
N ASN A 317 2.23 -11.67 -3.93
CA ASN A 317 2.37 -12.37 -5.21
C ASN A 317 1.34 -11.86 -6.22
N ARG A 318 0.11 -11.57 -5.78
CA ARG A 318 -0.91 -10.93 -6.62
C ARG A 318 -0.44 -9.57 -7.11
N ALA A 319 0.11 -8.72 -6.24
CA ALA A 319 0.61 -7.40 -6.63
C ALA A 319 1.74 -7.49 -7.66
N LEU A 320 2.67 -8.42 -7.50
CA LEU A 320 3.75 -8.64 -8.47
C LEU A 320 3.24 -9.23 -9.78
N TYR A 321 2.25 -10.13 -9.73
CA TYR A 321 1.59 -10.64 -10.93
C TYR A 321 0.92 -9.50 -11.71
N GLN A 322 0.21 -8.62 -11.02
CA GLN A 322 -0.43 -7.43 -11.61
C GLN A 322 0.61 -6.48 -12.22
N LEU A 323 1.69 -6.19 -11.48
CA LEU A 323 2.79 -5.35 -11.95
C LEU A 323 3.43 -5.95 -13.22
N SER A 324 3.71 -7.24 -13.21
CA SER A 324 4.26 -7.98 -14.35
C SER A 324 3.37 -7.86 -15.60
N ASN A 325 2.05 -8.01 -15.45
CA ASN A 325 1.11 -7.85 -16.55
C ASN A 325 1.03 -6.40 -17.06
N THR A 326 1.01 -5.42 -16.15
CA THR A 326 0.98 -4.00 -16.51
C THR A 326 2.16 -3.63 -17.41
N TYR A 327 3.34 -4.14 -17.10
CA TYR A 327 4.57 -3.93 -17.88
C TYR A 327 4.84 -5.05 -18.90
N LYS A 328 3.83 -5.86 -19.24
CA LYS A 328 3.93 -6.95 -20.24
C LYS A 328 5.17 -7.86 -20.03
N HIS A 329 5.54 -8.05 -18.76
CA HIS A 329 6.73 -8.82 -18.36
C HIS A 329 6.43 -10.30 -18.15
N GLU A 330 5.20 -10.74 -18.29
CA GLU A 330 4.79 -12.13 -18.17
C GLU A 330 5.36 -12.97 -19.32
N GLY A 331 6.63 -13.22 -19.26
CA GLY A 331 7.21 -14.21 -20.18
C GLY A 331 7.17 -15.59 -19.54
N VAL A 332 7.13 -16.59 -20.40
CA VAL A 332 7.41 -18.00 -20.02
C VAL A 332 8.73 -18.08 -19.25
N GLY A 333 9.66 -17.16 -19.51
CA GLY A 333 10.95 -17.03 -18.84
C GLY A 333 10.90 -16.64 -17.37
N ALA A 334 9.94 -15.81 -16.95
CA ALA A 334 9.86 -15.36 -15.55
C ALA A 334 9.58 -16.53 -14.59
N LYS A 335 8.67 -17.44 -14.95
CA LYS A 335 8.35 -18.62 -14.14
C LYS A 335 9.54 -19.57 -14.05
N GLN A 336 10.22 -19.83 -15.16
CA GLN A 336 11.40 -20.68 -15.19
C GLN A 336 12.53 -20.11 -14.35
N ARG A 337 12.74 -18.78 -14.41
CA ARG A 337 13.73 -18.10 -13.57
C ARG A 337 13.45 -18.28 -12.07
N VAL A 338 12.17 -18.22 -11.66
CA VAL A 338 11.79 -18.48 -10.26
C VAL A 338 12.10 -19.93 -9.86
N VAL A 339 11.84 -20.92 -10.73
CA VAL A 339 12.15 -22.33 -10.47
C VAL A 339 13.65 -22.51 -10.30
N LEU A 340 14.45 -22.13 -11.30
CA LEU A 340 15.91 -22.30 -11.25
C LEU A 340 16.55 -21.50 -10.10
N ALA A 341 16.02 -20.31 -9.79
CA ALA A 341 16.49 -19.51 -8.66
C ALA A 341 16.18 -20.18 -7.32
N GLY A 342 15.01 -20.78 -7.18
CA GLY A 342 14.63 -21.58 -6.02
C GLY A 342 15.53 -22.81 -5.86
N ASP A 343 15.69 -23.60 -6.92
CA ASP A 343 16.52 -24.81 -6.92
C ASP A 343 17.97 -24.52 -6.53
N LEU A 344 18.57 -23.45 -7.11
CA LEU A 344 19.94 -23.07 -6.76
C LEU A 344 20.05 -22.60 -5.31
N LEU A 345 19.09 -21.79 -4.85
CA LEU A 345 19.07 -21.29 -3.49
C LEU A 345 18.99 -22.41 -2.46
N ASP A 346 18.14 -23.40 -2.70
CA ASP A 346 17.95 -24.53 -1.80
C ASP A 346 19.23 -25.39 -1.74
N GLN A 347 19.91 -25.64 -2.87
CA GLN A 347 21.19 -26.34 -2.90
C GLN A 347 22.33 -25.56 -2.20
N LEU A 348 22.37 -24.23 -2.32
CA LEU A 348 23.34 -23.39 -1.61
C LEU A 348 23.13 -23.43 -0.09
N LYS A 349 21.88 -23.54 0.36
CA LYS A 349 21.53 -23.69 1.79
C LYS A 349 21.90 -25.08 2.33
N GLU A 350 21.55 -26.13 1.61
CA GLU A 350 21.87 -27.52 1.98
C GLU A 350 23.37 -27.75 2.14
N GLN A 351 24.18 -27.00 1.40
CA GLN A 351 25.64 -27.04 1.50
C GLN A 351 26.25 -26.02 2.48
N ASP A 352 25.44 -25.35 3.31
CA ASP A 352 25.85 -24.31 4.28
C ASP A 352 26.66 -23.13 3.66
N ILE A 353 26.47 -22.87 2.35
CA ILE A 353 27.18 -21.80 1.65
C ILE A 353 26.54 -20.43 1.92
N ILE A 354 25.23 -20.38 2.02
CA ILE A 354 24.47 -19.17 2.27
C ILE A 354 23.44 -19.36 3.38
N LYS A 355 23.36 -18.38 4.28
CA LYS A 355 22.33 -18.34 5.32
C LYS A 355 21.32 -17.26 4.95
N LEU A 356 20.06 -17.63 4.87
CA LEU A 356 18.96 -16.73 4.51
C LEU A 356 17.80 -16.88 5.47
N SER A 357 17.25 -15.74 5.88
CA SER A 357 15.96 -15.73 6.56
C SER A 357 14.85 -16.17 5.59
N GLU A 358 13.70 -16.60 6.12
CA GLU A 358 12.53 -16.86 5.28
C GLU A 358 12.07 -15.62 4.51
N LYS A 359 12.26 -14.44 5.09
CA LYS A 359 11.98 -13.15 4.44
C LYS A 359 12.85 -12.98 3.19
N ASP A 360 14.16 -13.22 3.31
CA ASP A 360 15.11 -13.08 2.19
C ASP A 360 14.79 -14.08 1.07
N GLN A 361 14.48 -15.33 1.43
CA GLN A 361 14.09 -16.35 0.44
C GLN A 361 12.84 -15.96 -0.35
N ARG A 362 11.82 -15.45 0.36
CA ARG A 362 10.60 -14.96 -0.30
C ARG A 362 10.90 -13.78 -1.22
N LEU A 363 11.66 -12.80 -0.73
CA LEU A 363 12.01 -11.60 -1.49
C LEU A 363 12.85 -11.93 -2.72
N PHE A 364 13.78 -12.87 -2.59
CA PHE A 364 14.61 -13.35 -3.69
C PHE A 364 13.77 -14.02 -4.80
N LYS A 365 12.85 -14.93 -4.46
CA LYS A 365 11.94 -15.56 -5.43
C LYS A 365 11.03 -14.51 -6.10
N GLN A 366 10.58 -13.50 -5.34
CA GLN A 366 9.80 -12.39 -5.86
C GLN A 366 10.61 -11.50 -6.81
N ALA A 367 11.87 -11.22 -6.48
CA ALA A 367 12.78 -10.49 -7.35
C ALA A 367 13.10 -11.27 -8.64
N ALA A 368 13.25 -12.60 -8.56
CA ALA A 368 13.42 -13.47 -9.73
C ALA A 368 12.23 -13.37 -10.69
N TYR A 369 11.01 -13.23 -10.16
CA TYR A 369 9.80 -13.13 -10.97
C TYR A 369 9.75 -11.86 -11.81
N ILE A 370 10.18 -10.71 -11.25
CA ILE A 370 10.13 -9.39 -11.90
C ILE A 370 11.52 -8.87 -12.32
N TYR A 371 12.52 -9.75 -12.41
CA TYR A 371 13.88 -9.39 -12.77
C TYR A 371 13.92 -8.70 -14.14
N TYR A 372 14.50 -7.51 -14.19
CA TYR A 372 14.61 -6.66 -15.38
C TYR A 372 13.26 -6.28 -16.04
N LEU A 373 12.22 -6.09 -15.21
CA LEU A 373 10.89 -5.59 -15.61
C LEU A 373 10.96 -4.32 -16.48
N GLY A 374 11.92 -3.45 -16.23
CA GLY A 374 12.13 -2.19 -16.94
C GLY A 374 12.51 -2.34 -18.42
N ARG A 375 12.81 -3.54 -18.91
CA ARG A 375 12.96 -3.81 -20.36
C ARG A 375 11.74 -3.37 -21.17
N PHE A 376 10.58 -3.27 -20.54
CA PHE A 376 9.37 -2.77 -21.18
C PHE A 376 9.52 -1.32 -21.68
N ILE A 377 10.29 -0.49 -20.99
CA ILE A 377 10.54 0.90 -21.36
C ILE A 377 11.69 0.97 -22.35
N ASP A 378 12.85 0.40 -21.99
CA ASP A 378 14.06 0.39 -22.80
C ASP A 378 14.99 -0.75 -22.34
N ALA A 379 15.57 -1.47 -23.33
CA ALA A 379 16.41 -2.64 -23.05
C ALA A 379 17.79 -2.25 -22.49
N ASP A 380 18.40 -1.17 -22.97
CA ASP A 380 19.75 -0.74 -22.58
C ASP A 380 19.77 -0.18 -21.16
N SER A 381 18.68 0.51 -20.77
CA SER A 381 18.47 1.12 -19.45
C SER A 381 17.56 0.28 -18.54
N ALA A 382 17.36 -1.00 -18.86
CA ALA A 382 16.44 -1.87 -18.13
C ALA A 382 16.71 -1.93 -16.62
N SER A 383 17.97 -1.89 -16.17
CA SER A 383 18.33 -1.86 -14.76
C SER A 383 17.75 -0.62 -14.06
N GLN A 384 17.99 0.58 -14.62
CA GLN A 384 17.53 1.84 -14.05
C GLN A 384 16.00 1.90 -14.00
N HIS A 385 15.34 1.53 -15.11
CA HIS A 385 13.88 1.50 -15.16
C HIS A 385 13.28 0.48 -14.20
N THR A 386 13.91 -0.70 -14.03
CA THR A 386 13.45 -1.70 -13.06
C THR A 386 13.52 -1.17 -11.64
N TYR A 387 14.66 -0.56 -11.27
CA TYR A 387 14.81 0.05 -9.95
C TYR A 387 13.76 1.12 -9.72
N TYR A 388 13.63 2.07 -10.64
CA TYR A 388 12.69 3.19 -10.51
C TYR A 388 11.24 2.72 -10.40
N ILE A 389 10.80 1.81 -11.28
CA ILE A 389 9.43 1.28 -11.26
C ILE A 389 9.14 0.62 -9.92
N ILE A 390 9.99 -0.29 -9.46
CA ILE A 390 9.72 -1.05 -8.24
C ILE A 390 9.82 -0.17 -6.99
N SER A 391 10.82 0.70 -6.89
CA SER A 391 11.01 1.56 -5.72
C SER A 391 9.95 2.65 -5.59
N ASN A 392 9.36 3.15 -6.70
CA ASN A 392 8.42 4.27 -6.69
C ASN A 392 6.96 3.90 -6.99
N SER A 393 6.68 2.66 -7.42
CA SER A 393 5.29 2.22 -7.62
C SER A 393 4.62 1.81 -6.31
N MET A 394 3.31 2.00 -6.25
CA MET A 394 2.50 1.44 -5.17
C MET A 394 2.31 -0.07 -5.41
N ILE A 395 3.02 -0.88 -4.66
CA ILE A 395 2.94 -2.34 -4.73
C ILE A 395 2.34 -2.84 -3.42
N ASP A 396 1.14 -3.41 -3.51
CA ASP A 396 0.42 -3.90 -2.32
C ASP A 396 1.24 -4.96 -1.57
N GLY A 397 1.19 -4.91 -0.24
CA GLY A 397 1.83 -5.88 0.62
C GLY A 397 3.33 -5.66 0.86
N PHE A 398 3.94 -4.65 0.25
CA PHE A 398 5.36 -4.33 0.47
C PHE A 398 5.53 -3.07 1.31
N SER A 399 6.31 -3.14 2.38
CA SER A 399 6.85 -1.95 3.04
C SER A 399 7.80 -1.22 2.09
N HIS A 400 8.08 0.04 2.34
CA HIS A 400 9.03 0.80 1.51
C HIS A 400 10.43 0.18 1.53
N HIS A 401 10.87 -0.31 2.69
CA HIS A 401 12.15 -1.00 2.83
C HIS A 401 12.20 -2.32 2.02
N ASP A 402 11.16 -3.18 2.11
CA ASP A 402 11.08 -4.41 1.30
C ASP A 402 11.07 -4.08 -0.19
N ARG A 403 10.39 -2.99 -0.58
CA ARG A 403 10.28 -2.54 -1.97
C ARG A 403 11.63 -2.10 -2.54
N VAL A 404 12.44 -1.37 -1.76
CA VAL A 404 13.81 -0.99 -2.16
C VAL A 404 14.71 -2.22 -2.26
N GLN A 405 14.68 -3.14 -1.31
CA GLN A 405 15.44 -4.39 -1.39
C GLN A 405 15.05 -5.22 -2.61
N LEU A 406 13.75 -5.34 -2.88
CA LEU A 406 13.22 -6.00 -4.07
C LEU A 406 13.72 -5.34 -5.36
N ALA A 407 13.69 -3.99 -5.42
CA ALA A 407 14.16 -3.20 -6.54
C ALA A 407 15.65 -3.41 -6.81
N LEU A 408 16.49 -3.38 -5.76
CA LEU A 408 17.92 -3.60 -5.85
C LEU A 408 18.29 -4.99 -6.39
N MET A 409 17.58 -6.04 -5.95
CA MET A 409 17.80 -7.39 -6.45
C MET A 409 17.30 -7.55 -7.90
N ALA A 410 16.08 -7.09 -8.19
CA ALA A 410 15.46 -7.25 -9.50
C ALA A 410 16.13 -6.42 -10.60
N SER A 411 16.82 -5.33 -10.24
CA SER A 411 17.54 -4.44 -11.16
C SER A 411 19.04 -4.73 -11.26
N PHE A 412 19.55 -5.74 -10.56
CA PHE A 412 20.99 -5.94 -10.41
C PHE A 412 21.72 -6.11 -11.74
N LYS A 413 22.59 -5.16 -12.09
CA LYS A 413 23.48 -5.18 -13.24
C LYS A 413 24.94 -5.37 -12.84
N ASN A 414 25.42 -4.59 -11.88
CA ASN A 414 26.77 -4.63 -11.32
C ASN A 414 26.83 -3.91 -9.96
N LYS A 415 27.99 -4.03 -9.27
CA LYS A 415 28.24 -3.42 -7.96
C LYS A 415 28.10 -1.88 -7.96
N SER A 416 28.56 -1.22 -9.03
CA SER A 416 28.57 0.24 -9.09
C SER A 416 27.16 0.82 -9.15
N LEU A 417 26.26 0.22 -9.97
CA LEU A 417 24.87 0.64 -10.03
C LEU A 417 24.10 0.28 -8.76
N LEU A 418 24.38 -0.90 -8.17
CA LEU A 418 23.76 -1.27 -6.89
C LEU A 418 24.10 -0.25 -5.80
N LYS A 419 25.38 0.18 -5.72
CA LYS A 419 25.81 1.21 -4.79
C LYS A 419 25.13 2.55 -5.08
N PHE A 420 25.11 2.96 -6.34
CA PHE A 420 24.46 4.20 -6.77
C PHE A 420 22.98 4.26 -6.33
N TYR A 421 22.20 3.17 -6.53
CA TYR A 421 20.81 3.13 -6.09
C TYR A 421 20.66 3.12 -4.56
N ASN A 422 21.59 2.48 -3.84
CA ASN A 422 21.56 2.54 -2.38
C ASN A 422 21.92 3.92 -1.84
N ASP A 423 22.84 4.62 -2.51
CA ASP A 423 23.25 5.98 -2.13
C ASP A 423 22.07 6.99 -2.25
N GLU A 424 21.09 6.73 -3.13
CA GLU A 424 19.86 7.54 -3.23
C GLU A 424 18.98 7.43 -1.98
N THR A 425 18.94 6.28 -1.34
CA THR A 425 18.12 6.05 -0.13
C THR A 425 18.94 6.11 1.16
N GLY A 426 20.17 5.67 1.13
CA GLY A 426 21.04 5.57 2.30
C GLY A 426 20.57 4.53 3.34
N TRP A 427 19.64 3.64 3.00
CA TRP A 427 18.97 2.78 3.99
C TRP A 427 19.72 1.51 4.35
N LEU A 428 20.62 1.04 3.49
CA LEU A 428 21.31 -0.23 3.71
C LEU A 428 22.78 0.03 4.09
N ASN A 429 23.22 -0.65 5.12
CA ASN A 429 24.61 -0.68 5.49
C ASN A 429 25.45 -1.56 4.53
N SER A 430 26.78 -1.59 4.75
CA SER A 430 27.71 -2.32 3.87
C SER A 430 27.46 -3.83 3.81
N ASP A 431 27.04 -4.43 4.92
CA ASP A 431 26.80 -5.87 5.02
C ASP A 431 25.50 -6.26 4.32
N GLU A 432 24.43 -5.50 4.56
CA GLU A 432 23.15 -5.66 3.85
C GLU A 432 23.33 -5.46 2.35
N LEU A 433 24.08 -4.44 1.93
CA LEU A 433 24.34 -4.19 0.52
C LEU A 433 25.17 -5.32 -0.13
N SER A 434 26.16 -5.86 0.58
CA SER A 434 26.95 -7.02 0.14
C SER A 434 26.09 -8.29 0.02
N HIS A 435 25.15 -8.46 0.95
CA HIS A 435 24.18 -9.55 0.91
C HIS A 435 23.27 -9.45 -0.33
N LEU A 436 22.66 -8.29 -0.57
CA LEU A 436 21.83 -8.07 -1.76
C LEU A 436 22.64 -8.15 -3.06
N GLN A 437 23.92 -7.72 -3.05
CA GLN A 437 24.82 -7.91 -4.20
C GLN A 437 24.99 -9.40 -4.54
N SER A 438 25.11 -10.25 -3.54
CA SER A 438 25.26 -11.71 -3.72
C SER A 438 23.98 -12.31 -4.32
N LEU A 439 22.82 -11.96 -3.76
CA LEU A 439 21.52 -12.42 -4.25
C LEU A 439 21.23 -11.90 -5.68
N GLY A 440 21.45 -10.60 -5.93
CA GLY A 440 21.31 -10.04 -7.28
C GLY A 440 22.27 -10.67 -8.30
N GLY A 441 23.48 -11.01 -7.87
CA GLY A 441 24.46 -11.75 -8.68
C GLY A 441 23.96 -13.15 -9.05
N ILE A 442 23.38 -13.88 -8.10
CA ILE A 442 22.74 -15.18 -8.37
C ILE A 442 21.61 -15.02 -9.40
N LEU A 443 20.72 -14.01 -9.23
CA LEU A 443 19.64 -13.77 -10.20
C LEU A 443 20.16 -13.48 -11.59
N LYS A 444 21.24 -12.70 -11.70
CA LYS A 444 21.88 -12.41 -12.99
C LYS A 444 22.47 -13.65 -13.64
N PHE A 445 23.03 -14.57 -12.85
CA PHE A 445 23.51 -15.85 -13.34
C PHE A 445 22.36 -16.74 -13.80
N ILE A 446 21.27 -16.83 -13.01
CA ILE A 446 20.08 -17.60 -13.37
C ILE A 446 19.41 -17.05 -14.64
N ASP A 447 19.33 -15.72 -14.82
CA ASP A 447 18.80 -15.11 -16.04
C ASP A 447 19.63 -15.52 -17.29
N ALA A 448 20.95 -15.68 -17.12
CA ALA A 448 21.82 -16.15 -18.19
C ALA A 448 21.56 -17.61 -18.62
N LEU A 449 21.00 -18.46 -17.74
CA LEU A 449 20.56 -19.82 -18.05
C LEU A 449 19.23 -19.86 -18.85
N ASN A 450 18.62 -18.72 -19.12
CA ASN A 450 17.39 -18.63 -19.90
C ASN A 450 17.36 -17.35 -20.75
N VAL A 451 18.49 -16.97 -21.30
CA VAL A 451 18.63 -15.71 -22.07
C VAL A 451 17.79 -15.70 -23.35
N SER A 452 17.53 -16.86 -23.94
CA SER A 452 16.66 -17.01 -25.11
C SER A 452 15.16 -16.90 -24.77
N HIS A 453 14.79 -16.94 -23.48
CA HIS A 453 13.41 -17.02 -23.01
C HIS A 453 12.60 -18.22 -23.55
N THR A 454 13.29 -19.27 -24.05
CA THR A 454 12.68 -20.50 -24.56
C THR A 454 12.63 -21.61 -23.52
N ASN A 455 13.20 -21.37 -22.32
CA ASN A 455 13.30 -22.31 -21.20
C ASN A 455 14.01 -23.60 -21.55
N PRO A 456 15.19 -23.56 -22.17
CA PRO A 456 15.89 -24.81 -22.54
C PRO A 456 16.39 -25.57 -21.31
N ILE A 457 16.84 -24.87 -20.26
CA ILE A 457 17.33 -25.50 -19.03
C ILE A 457 16.16 -25.97 -18.18
N LYS A 458 16.10 -27.25 -17.85
CA LYS A 458 15.01 -27.87 -17.10
C LYS A 458 15.32 -28.03 -15.61
N ARG A 459 16.55 -28.33 -15.28
CA ARG A 459 17.03 -28.58 -13.91
C ARG A 459 18.52 -28.20 -13.83
N ILE A 460 18.93 -27.79 -12.65
CA ILE A 460 20.34 -27.56 -12.32
C ILE A 460 20.72 -28.34 -11.08
N GLU A 461 22.00 -28.74 -10.98
CA GLU A 461 22.55 -29.46 -9.86
C GLU A 461 23.95 -28.94 -9.55
N LEU A 462 24.16 -28.46 -8.33
CA LEU A 462 25.44 -27.93 -7.86
C LEU A 462 26.17 -28.98 -7.04
N VAL A 463 27.29 -29.45 -7.56
CA VAL A 463 28.15 -30.48 -6.94
C VAL A 463 29.43 -29.81 -6.47
N LYS A 464 29.79 -30.01 -5.20
CA LYS A 464 31.11 -29.65 -4.68
C LYS A 464 32.09 -30.75 -4.94
N ASN A 465 33.09 -30.50 -5.79
CA ASN A 465 34.09 -31.51 -6.14
C ASN A 465 35.21 -31.59 -5.09
N ASP A 466 35.73 -30.41 -4.69
CA ASP A 466 36.72 -30.24 -3.63
C ASP A 466 36.62 -28.87 -2.97
N LYS A 467 37.63 -28.47 -2.18
CA LYS A 467 37.53 -27.30 -1.31
C LYS A 467 37.10 -26.01 -2.04
N ASP A 468 37.63 -25.79 -3.24
CA ASP A 468 37.48 -24.54 -3.99
C ASP A 468 36.93 -24.74 -5.41
N HIS A 469 36.40 -25.92 -5.73
CA HIS A 469 35.87 -26.25 -7.03
C HIS A 469 34.48 -26.86 -6.96
N TYR A 470 33.61 -26.31 -7.81
CA TYR A 470 32.22 -26.73 -7.94
C TYR A 470 31.90 -27.02 -9.40
N THR A 471 30.99 -27.97 -9.63
CA THR A 471 30.40 -28.23 -10.95
C THR A 471 28.93 -27.94 -10.89
N LEU A 472 28.44 -27.09 -11.79
CA LEU A 472 27.02 -26.91 -12.04
C LEU A 472 26.61 -27.73 -13.25
N ASN A 473 25.84 -28.78 -13.05
CA ASN A 473 25.24 -29.58 -14.12
C ASN A 473 23.92 -28.91 -14.53
N ALA A 474 23.82 -28.45 -15.77
CA ALA A 474 22.63 -27.86 -16.36
C ALA A 474 22.00 -28.83 -17.35
N TYR A 475 20.83 -29.38 -17.00
CA TYR A 475 20.10 -30.34 -17.81
C TYR A 475 19.17 -29.61 -18.77
N TYR A 476 19.31 -29.90 -20.08
CA TYR A 476 18.60 -29.12 -21.09
C TYR A 476 17.81 -29.96 -22.09
N THR A 477 16.84 -29.34 -22.76
CA THR A 477 16.17 -29.83 -23.95
C THR A 477 16.33 -28.79 -25.07
N GLY A 478 16.40 -29.27 -26.35
CA GLY A 478 16.60 -28.35 -27.47
C GLY A 478 18.08 -27.99 -27.67
N HIS A 479 18.38 -26.68 -27.81
CA HIS A 479 19.70 -26.16 -28.16
C HIS A 479 20.08 -24.98 -27.26
N PRO A 480 20.87 -25.17 -26.20
CA PRO A 480 21.17 -24.13 -25.19
C PRO A 480 22.43 -23.32 -25.52
N ILE A 481 22.79 -23.11 -26.77
CA ILE A 481 24.05 -22.46 -27.19
C ILE A 481 24.17 -21.05 -26.62
N ALA A 482 23.07 -20.28 -26.63
CA ALA A 482 23.06 -18.94 -26.09
C ALA A 482 23.21 -18.94 -24.56
N GLU A 483 22.54 -19.87 -23.87
CA GLU A 483 22.61 -20.07 -22.43
C GLU A 483 24.00 -20.51 -22.01
N GLU A 484 24.62 -21.44 -22.72
CA GLU A 484 25.99 -21.93 -22.46
C GLU A 484 26.99 -20.78 -22.51
N TYR A 485 26.93 -19.96 -23.55
CA TYR A 485 27.79 -18.78 -23.71
C TYR A 485 27.57 -17.77 -22.59
N GLN A 486 26.32 -17.42 -22.31
CA GLN A 486 26.00 -16.39 -21.31
C GLN A 486 26.24 -16.87 -19.88
N ALA A 487 25.91 -18.11 -19.55
CA ALA A 487 26.17 -18.68 -18.24
C ALA A 487 27.69 -18.69 -17.94
N ASN A 488 28.53 -19.08 -18.90
CA ASN A 488 29.99 -19.03 -18.75
C ASN A 488 30.51 -17.59 -18.52
N ARG A 489 29.91 -16.58 -19.14
CA ARG A 489 30.23 -15.16 -18.86
C ARG A 489 29.80 -14.69 -17.48
N GLN A 490 28.67 -15.19 -16.96
CA GLN A 490 28.08 -14.73 -15.70
C GLN A 490 28.42 -15.62 -14.50
N LYS A 491 29.07 -16.79 -14.68
CA LYS A 491 29.44 -17.70 -13.56
C LYS A 491 30.27 -17.06 -12.48
N LYS A 492 31.01 -15.98 -12.78
CA LYS A 492 31.75 -15.17 -11.83
C LYS A 492 30.90 -14.68 -10.65
N HIS A 493 29.59 -14.49 -10.84
CA HIS A 493 28.68 -14.09 -9.78
C HIS A 493 28.40 -15.26 -8.83
N LEU A 494 28.28 -16.45 -9.33
CA LEU A 494 28.16 -17.68 -8.53
C LEU A 494 29.49 -18.03 -7.84
N GLU A 495 30.61 -17.94 -8.55
CA GLU A 495 31.97 -18.14 -8.01
C GLU A 495 32.24 -17.22 -6.80
N LYS A 496 31.76 -15.98 -6.86
CA LYS A 496 31.88 -15.03 -5.73
C LYS A 496 31.13 -15.52 -4.49
N VAL A 497 29.94 -16.07 -4.66
CA VAL A 497 29.13 -16.60 -3.54
C VAL A 497 29.73 -17.87 -2.98
N LEU A 498 30.20 -18.76 -3.84
CA LEU A 498 30.83 -20.03 -3.49
C LEU A 498 32.26 -19.88 -2.92
N LYS A 499 32.87 -18.70 -3.13
CA LYS A 499 34.30 -18.44 -2.86
C LYS A 499 35.19 -19.50 -3.52
N GLY A 500 34.82 -19.97 -4.73
CA GLY A 500 35.49 -21.02 -5.47
C GLY A 500 35.22 -20.95 -6.97
N LYS A 501 35.89 -21.79 -7.75
CA LYS A 501 35.71 -21.86 -9.21
C LYS A 501 34.53 -22.73 -9.58
N VAL A 502 33.85 -22.37 -10.67
CA VAL A 502 32.67 -23.09 -11.19
C VAL A 502 32.93 -23.56 -12.60
N SER A 503 32.82 -24.88 -12.81
CA SER A 503 32.67 -25.49 -14.13
C SER A 503 31.18 -25.70 -14.43
N ILE A 504 30.72 -25.42 -15.64
CA ILE A 504 29.33 -25.63 -16.02
C ILE A 504 29.28 -26.72 -17.07
N ASN A 505 28.56 -27.80 -16.77
CA ASN A 505 28.34 -28.92 -17.70
C ASN A 505 26.91 -28.86 -18.22
N PHE A 506 26.76 -28.81 -19.53
CA PHE A 506 25.45 -28.87 -20.17
C PHE A 506 25.18 -30.31 -20.64
N THR A 507 24.15 -30.94 -20.08
CA THR A 507 23.77 -32.33 -20.34
C THR A 507 22.36 -32.38 -20.93
N LYS A 508 22.22 -33.08 -22.06
CA LYS A 508 20.90 -33.26 -22.69
C LYS A 508 20.03 -34.16 -21.81
N SER A 509 18.80 -33.71 -21.49
CA SER A 509 17.82 -34.49 -20.71
C SER A 509 17.12 -35.52 -21.56
#